data_1f522e112c1d072dc750ba8ee6db9b35
#
_entry.id   1f522e112c1d072dc750ba8ee6db9b35
#
_cell.length_a   1.000
_cell.length_b   1.000
_cell.length_c   1.000
_cell.angle_alpha   90.00
_cell.angle_beta   90.00
_cell.angle_gamma   90.00
#
_symmetry.space_group_name_H-M   'P 1'
#
loop_
_entity.id
_entity.type
_entity.pdbx_description
1 polymer ?
#
loop_
_entity_poly.entity_id
_entity_poly.type
_entity_poly.pdbx_seq_one_letter_code
_entity_poly.pdbx_strand_id
1 'polypeptide(L)'
;PADDELDAVATALATAMGAGTPVVVFNGSFDLALVETELARHALPTVRERLGRDLGPVLDPLVLDRRVDRYRRGKRRLGDLCEVYGVSAAESLHTAEVDVIATLDVLEAMVQAYPELARLSRDELIPYQADAHRQWAESFNAWLARKNPERPGAELGWPLPIGV
;
A
#
# COMPACT_ATOMS: atom_id res chain seq x y z
N PRO A 1 12.81 21.33 11.62
CA PRO A 1 11.78 21.76 10.69
C PRO A 1 11.32 20.60 9.79
N ALA A 2 10.47 20.91 8.81
CA ALA A 2 9.86 19.92 7.93
C ALA A 2 10.88 19.05 7.17
N ASP A 3 12.01 19.60 6.78
CA ASP A 3 13.06 18.86 6.06
C ASP A 3 13.69 17.78 6.94
N ASP A 4 13.88 18.05 8.22
CA ASP A 4 14.43 17.09 9.17
C ASP A 4 13.46 15.93 9.42
N GLU A 5 12.18 16.24 9.52
CA GLU A 5 11.13 15.22 9.69
C GLU A 5 11.00 14.36 8.43
N LEU A 6 11.01 14.98 7.27
CA LEU A 6 10.94 14.28 5.98
C LEU A 6 12.17 13.39 5.77
N ASP A 7 13.35 13.89 6.09
CA ASP A 7 14.60 13.12 6.02
C ASP A 7 14.57 11.93 6.99
N ALA A 8 14.03 12.11 8.19
CA ALA A 8 13.90 11.04 9.18
C ALA A 8 12.96 9.92 8.69
N VAL A 9 11.83 10.29 8.09
CA VAL A 9 10.90 9.32 7.49
C VAL A 9 11.58 8.54 6.36
N ALA A 10 12.26 9.25 5.47
CA ALA A 10 12.97 8.61 4.35
C ALA A 10 14.08 7.67 4.84
N THR A 11 14.80 8.07 5.88
CA THR A 11 15.85 7.24 6.49
C THR A 11 15.24 5.96 7.09
N ALA A 12 14.13 6.09 7.81
CA ALA A 12 13.45 4.94 8.41
C ALA A 12 12.96 3.95 7.33
N LEU A 13 12.34 4.46 6.27
CA LEU A 13 11.88 3.63 5.16
C LEU A 13 13.04 2.92 4.46
N ALA A 14 14.10 3.66 4.13
CA ALA A 14 15.27 3.10 3.46
C ALA A 14 15.97 2.06 4.35
N THR A 15 16.06 2.30 5.63
CA THR A 15 16.67 1.35 6.58
C THR A 15 15.88 0.04 6.65
N ALA A 16 14.56 0.12 6.79
CA ALA A 16 13.71 -1.06 6.84
C ALA A 16 13.77 -1.85 5.53
N MET A 17 13.58 -1.17 4.40
CA MET A 17 13.61 -1.81 3.08
C MET A 17 15.02 -2.36 2.76
N GLY A 18 16.07 -1.64 3.12
CA GLY A 18 17.44 -2.09 2.94
C GLY A 18 17.78 -3.36 3.73
N ALA A 19 17.17 -3.52 4.90
CA ALA A 19 17.28 -4.73 5.71
C ALA A 19 16.37 -5.87 5.22
N GLY A 20 15.52 -5.62 4.21
CA GLY A 20 14.56 -6.59 3.72
C GLY A 20 13.33 -6.75 4.61
N THR A 21 13.08 -5.82 5.51
CA THR A 21 11.90 -5.80 6.35
C THR A 21 10.74 -5.19 5.56
N PRO A 22 9.62 -5.90 5.38
CA PRO A 22 8.48 -5.33 4.69
C PRO A 22 7.91 -4.11 5.40
N VAL A 23 7.65 -3.05 4.65
CA VAL A 23 6.94 -1.86 5.12
C VAL A 23 5.46 -2.08 4.85
N VAL A 24 4.65 -2.05 5.90
CA VAL A 24 3.21 -2.27 5.79
C VAL A 24 2.50 -0.92 5.76
N VAL A 25 1.76 -0.68 4.68
CA VAL A 25 0.98 0.55 4.50
C VAL A 25 -0.39 0.20 3.94
N PHE A 26 -1.44 0.80 4.48
CA PHE A 26 -2.79 0.62 3.95
C PHE A 26 -3.09 1.69 2.92
N ASN A 27 -3.38 1.28 1.67
CA ASN A 27 -3.62 2.19 0.55
C ASN A 27 -2.46 3.18 0.39
N GLY A 28 -1.25 2.67 0.48
CA GLY A 28 -0.05 3.47 0.70
C GLY A 28 0.62 4.02 -0.56
N SER A 29 0.16 3.65 -1.75
CA SER A 29 0.77 4.11 -3.01
C SER A 29 0.80 5.64 -3.10
N PHE A 30 -0.28 6.30 -2.69
CA PHE A 30 -0.36 7.76 -2.66
C PHE A 30 0.65 8.35 -1.68
N ASP A 31 0.72 7.81 -0.47
CA ASP A 31 1.63 8.30 0.58
C ASP A 31 3.09 8.10 0.19
N LEU A 32 3.43 6.97 -0.40
CA LEU A 32 4.79 6.69 -0.87
C LEU A 32 5.19 7.63 -2.01
N ALA A 33 4.27 7.88 -2.95
CA ALA A 33 4.51 8.83 -4.04
C ALA A 33 4.71 10.25 -3.50
N LEU A 34 3.92 10.65 -2.49
CA LEU A 34 4.05 11.95 -1.85
C LEU A 34 5.42 12.09 -1.19
N VAL A 35 5.87 11.09 -0.45
CA VAL A 35 7.20 11.11 0.20
C VAL A 35 8.30 11.28 -0.85
N GLU A 36 8.28 10.47 -1.91
CA GLU A 36 9.30 10.56 -2.97
C GLU A 36 9.30 11.92 -3.66
N THR A 37 8.12 12.43 -3.96
CA THR A 37 7.96 13.73 -4.62
C THR A 37 8.42 14.89 -3.72
N GLU A 38 8.06 14.87 -2.46
CA GLU A 38 8.46 15.90 -1.51
C GLU A 38 9.96 15.87 -1.23
N LEU A 39 10.56 14.68 -1.12
CA LEU A 39 12.00 14.57 -1.00
C LEU A 39 12.72 15.23 -2.18
N ALA A 40 12.29 14.92 -3.39
CA ALA A 40 12.86 15.52 -4.59
C ALA A 40 12.65 17.05 -4.62
N ARG A 41 11.47 17.51 -4.24
CA ARG A 41 11.15 18.95 -4.18
C ARG A 41 12.04 19.72 -3.20
N HIS A 42 12.42 19.09 -2.09
CA HIS A 42 13.29 19.67 -1.08
C HIS A 42 14.78 19.39 -1.32
N ALA A 43 15.13 18.86 -2.49
CA ALA A 43 16.51 18.48 -2.84
C ALA A 43 17.15 17.50 -1.85
N LEU A 44 16.32 16.64 -1.24
CA LEU A 44 16.77 15.52 -0.40
C LEU A 44 16.79 14.25 -1.24
N PRO A 45 17.72 13.31 -0.95
CA PRO A 45 17.71 12.03 -1.66
C PRO A 45 16.38 11.31 -1.46
N THR A 46 15.80 10.79 -2.54
CA THR A 46 14.59 9.97 -2.48
C THR A 46 14.88 8.64 -1.78
N VAL A 47 13.85 7.94 -1.37
CA VAL A 47 14.04 6.60 -0.76
C VAL A 47 14.71 5.66 -1.77
N ARG A 48 14.30 5.70 -3.04
CA ARG A 48 14.93 4.89 -4.11
C ARG A 48 16.40 5.23 -4.31
N GLU A 49 16.77 6.50 -4.27
CA GLU A 49 18.17 6.93 -4.36
C GLU A 49 18.99 6.40 -3.18
N ARG A 50 18.42 6.44 -1.96
CA ARG A 50 19.07 5.90 -0.76
C ARG A 50 19.25 4.38 -0.83
N LEU A 51 18.28 3.68 -1.42
CA LEU A 51 18.33 2.23 -1.60
C LEU A 51 19.23 1.81 -2.78
N GLY A 52 19.37 2.67 -3.78
CA GLY A 52 20.00 2.30 -5.05
C GLY A 52 19.17 1.33 -5.89
N ARG A 53 17.87 1.25 -5.64
CA ARG A 53 16.91 0.37 -6.33
C ARG A 53 15.49 0.84 -6.08
N ASP A 54 14.52 0.17 -6.73
CA ASP A 54 13.10 0.44 -6.50
C ASP A 54 12.67 0.13 -5.07
N LEU A 55 11.54 0.73 -4.64
CA LEU A 55 10.97 0.53 -3.32
C LEU A 55 10.58 -0.93 -3.09
N GLY A 56 10.81 -1.38 -1.90
CA GLY A 56 10.36 -2.69 -1.43
C GLY A 56 11.31 -3.35 -0.45
N PRO A 57 10.82 -4.37 0.27
CA PRO A 57 9.46 -4.91 0.18
C PRO A 57 8.41 -4.01 0.82
N VAL A 58 7.21 -3.98 0.21
CA VAL A 58 6.04 -3.25 0.70
C VAL A 58 4.87 -4.22 0.75
N LEU A 59 4.05 -4.13 1.79
CA LEU A 59 2.80 -4.87 1.92
C LEU A 59 1.64 -3.90 2.10
N ASP A 60 0.64 -4.00 1.25
CA ASP A 60 -0.57 -3.18 1.31
C ASP A 60 -1.81 -4.08 1.42
N PRO A 61 -2.42 -4.18 2.61
CA PRO A 61 -3.58 -5.04 2.80
C PRO A 61 -4.76 -4.74 1.88
N LEU A 62 -4.93 -3.49 1.45
CA LEU A 62 -5.98 -3.16 0.48
C LEU A 62 -5.74 -3.83 -0.87
N VAL A 63 -4.51 -3.80 -1.35
CA VAL A 63 -4.13 -4.43 -2.62
C VAL A 63 -4.30 -5.94 -2.53
N LEU A 64 -3.86 -6.53 -1.43
CA LEU A 64 -4.00 -7.97 -1.18
C LEU A 64 -5.46 -8.39 -1.09
N ASP A 65 -6.29 -7.62 -0.37
CA ASP A 65 -7.72 -7.91 -0.21
C ASP A 65 -8.45 -7.90 -1.56
N ARG A 66 -8.13 -6.96 -2.41
CA ARG A 66 -8.70 -6.88 -3.76
C ARG A 66 -8.36 -8.10 -4.62
N ARG A 67 -7.22 -8.74 -4.35
CA ARG A 67 -6.80 -9.94 -5.07
C ARG A 67 -7.48 -11.19 -4.52
N VAL A 68 -7.43 -11.40 -3.21
CA VAL A 68 -7.87 -12.64 -2.59
C VAL A 68 -9.39 -12.73 -2.42
N ASP A 69 -10.07 -11.59 -2.37
CA ASP A 69 -11.53 -11.52 -2.25
C ASP A 69 -12.11 -10.53 -3.28
N ARG A 70 -11.80 -10.79 -4.53
CA ARG A 70 -12.02 -9.89 -5.66
C ARG A 70 -13.47 -9.45 -5.82
N TYR A 71 -14.41 -10.35 -5.59
CA TYR A 71 -15.82 -10.12 -5.90
C TYR A 71 -16.65 -9.72 -4.69
N ARG A 72 -16.03 -9.54 -3.51
CA ARG A 72 -16.77 -9.07 -2.34
C ARG A 72 -17.29 -7.65 -2.60
N ARG A 73 -18.58 -7.50 -2.37
CA ARG A 73 -19.25 -6.20 -2.51
C ARG A 73 -18.99 -5.32 -1.30
N GLY A 74 -19.11 -4.01 -1.50
CA GLY A 74 -19.00 -3.02 -0.45
C GLY A 74 -17.65 -2.29 -0.47
N LYS A 75 -17.50 -1.38 0.46
CA LYS A 75 -16.30 -0.57 0.59
C LYS A 75 -15.17 -1.37 1.22
N ARG A 76 -13.94 -0.97 0.92
CA ARG A 76 -12.73 -1.63 1.40
C ARG A 76 -11.81 -0.64 2.13
N ARG A 77 -12.41 0.19 2.98
CA ARG A 77 -11.65 1.04 3.90
C ARG A 77 -11.08 0.17 5.01
N LEU A 78 -10.12 0.70 5.76
CA LEU A 78 -9.51 -0.07 6.86
C LEU A 78 -10.56 -0.59 7.85
N GLY A 79 -11.53 0.24 8.23
CA GLY A 79 -12.63 -0.17 9.12
C GLY A 79 -13.46 -1.31 8.55
N ASP A 80 -13.72 -1.28 7.24
CA ASP A 80 -14.48 -2.34 6.56
C ASP A 80 -13.70 -3.67 6.58
N LEU A 81 -12.38 -3.61 6.36
CA LEU A 81 -11.54 -4.81 6.44
C LEU A 81 -11.44 -5.35 7.88
N CYS A 82 -11.42 -4.46 8.87
CA CYS A 82 -11.49 -4.90 10.27
C CYS A 82 -12.73 -5.75 10.53
N GLU A 83 -13.88 -5.32 10.04
CA GLU A 83 -15.12 -6.08 10.17
C GLU A 83 -15.04 -7.43 9.46
N VAL A 84 -14.57 -7.44 8.21
CA VAL A 84 -14.46 -8.66 7.41
C VAL A 84 -13.53 -9.69 8.06
N TYR A 85 -12.41 -9.24 8.61
CA TYR A 85 -11.39 -10.13 9.17
C TYR A 85 -11.46 -10.30 10.69
N GLY A 86 -12.50 -9.78 11.32
CA GLY A 86 -12.72 -9.98 12.76
C GLY A 86 -11.73 -9.21 13.65
N VAL A 87 -11.25 -8.07 13.20
CA VAL A 87 -10.35 -7.21 13.97
C VAL A 87 -11.17 -6.18 14.74
N SER A 88 -10.96 -6.10 16.05
CA SER A 88 -11.84 -5.34 16.96
C SER A 88 -11.54 -3.85 17.09
N ALA A 89 -10.60 -3.30 16.34
CA ALA A 89 -10.15 -1.91 16.46
C ALA A 89 -11.02 -0.89 15.71
N ALA A 90 -12.07 -1.33 15.00
CA ALA A 90 -12.85 -0.50 14.08
C ALA A 90 -13.47 0.76 14.70
N GLU A 91 -13.89 0.69 15.98
CA GLU A 91 -14.54 1.80 16.67
C GLU A 91 -13.56 2.90 17.09
N SER A 92 -12.28 2.55 17.22
CA SER A 92 -11.24 3.45 17.69
C SER A 92 -10.36 4.00 16.57
N LEU A 93 -10.68 3.68 15.31
CA LEU A 93 -9.93 4.19 14.16
C LEU A 93 -10.03 5.71 14.11
N HIS A 94 -8.99 6.36 13.66
CA HIS A 94 -8.75 7.79 13.45
C HIS A 94 -7.55 8.33 14.26
N THR A 95 -6.89 7.49 15.05
CA THR A 95 -5.56 7.84 15.57
C THR A 95 -4.51 7.03 14.81
N ALA A 96 -3.35 7.62 14.57
CA ALA A 96 -2.29 6.98 13.80
C ALA A 96 -1.85 5.65 14.43
N GLU A 97 -1.74 5.60 15.75
CA GLU A 97 -1.31 4.39 16.47
C GLU A 97 -2.30 3.25 16.33
N VAL A 98 -3.59 3.53 16.47
CA VAL A 98 -4.66 2.55 16.34
C VAL A 98 -4.74 2.05 14.90
N ASP A 99 -4.61 2.94 13.92
CA ASP A 99 -4.65 2.59 12.50
C ASP A 99 -3.47 1.68 12.11
N VAL A 100 -2.28 1.91 12.64
CA VAL A 100 -1.12 1.04 12.41
C VAL A 100 -1.36 -0.35 12.98
N ILE A 101 -1.82 -0.44 14.24
CA ILE A 101 -2.10 -1.72 14.88
C ILE A 101 -3.21 -2.47 14.12
N ALA A 102 -4.28 -1.78 13.76
CA ALA A 102 -5.38 -2.37 12.99
C ALA A 102 -4.91 -2.90 11.63
N THR A 103 -4.05 -2.14 10.95
CA THR A 103 -3.48 -2.55 9.66
C THR A 103 -2.67 -3.84 9.80
N LEU A 104 -1.83 -3.94 10.82
CA LEU A 104 -1.03 -5.14 11.07
C LEU A 104 -1.92 -6.34 11.45
N ASP A 105 -2.94 -6.12 12.27
CA ASP A 105 -3.87 -7.17 12.68
C ASP A 105 -4.70 -7.70 11.50
N VAL A 106 -5.13 -6.79 10.61
CA VAL A 106 -5.82 -7.17 9.37
C VAL A 106 -4.90 -8.01 8.49
N LEU A 107 -3.67 -7.57 8.30
CA LEU A 107 -2.70 -8.32 7.49
C LEU A 107 -2.47 -9.72 8.06
N GLU A 108 -2.30 -9.85 9.37
CA GLU A 108 -2.12 -11.15 10.02
C GLU A 108 -3.33 -12.05 9.79
N ALA A 109 -4.55 -11.52 9.97
CA ALA A 109 -5.78 -12.27 9.75
C ALA A 109 -5.92 -12.72 8.29
N MET A 110 -5.52 -11.87 7.34
CA MET A 110 -5.54 -12.21 5.91
C MET A 110 -4.57 -13.34 5.60
N VAL A 111 -3.36 -13.30 6.13
CA VAL A 111 -2.35 -14.35 5.93
C VAL A 111 -2.84 -15.69 6.48
N GLN A 112 -3.54 -15.67 7.62
CA GLN A 112 -4.15 -16.87 8.19
C GLN A 112 -5.31 -17.41 7.34
N ALA A 113 -6.14 -16.52 6.78
CA ALA A 113 -7.31 -16.90 6.01
C ALA A 113 -6.97 -17.37 4.59
N TYR A 114 -5.89 -16.86 4.00
CA TYR A 114 -5.51 -17.13 2.63
C TYR A 114 -4.11 -17.72 2.55
N PRO A 115 -3.99 -19.05 2.45
CA PRO A 115 -2.69 -19.72 2.39
C PRO A 115 -1.76 -19.22 1.29
N GLU A 116 -2.31 -18.75 0.17
CA GLU A 116 -1.52 -18.20 -0.94
C GLU A 116 -0.66 -17.02 -0.50
N LEU A 117 -1.15 -16.19 0.43
CA LEU A 117 -0.40 -15.05 0.95
C LEU A 117 0.78 -15.51 1.84
N ALA A 118 0.56 -16.54 2.63
CA ALA A 118 1.59 -17.10 3.51
C ALA A 118 2.75 -17.72 2.73
N ARG A 119 2.51 -18.14 1.49
CA ARG A 119 3.52 -18.77 0.63
C ARG A 119 4.37 -17.78 -0.17
N LEU A 120 4.01 -16.50 -0.17
CA LEU A 120 4.78 -15.50 -0.90
C LEU A 120 6.16 -15.33 -0.27
N SER A 121 7.20 -15.45 -1.09
CA SER A 121 8.55 -15.08 -0.67
C SER A 121 8.70 -13.57 -0.67
N ARG A 122 9.73 -13.07 -0.02
CA ARG A 122 10.03 -11.64 0.01
C ARG A 122 10.15 -11.05 -1.40
N ASP A 123 10.79 -11.77 -2.30
CA ASP A 123 11.01 -11.31 -3.68
C ASP A 123 9.72 -11.33 -4.52
N GLU A 124 8.71 -12.06 -4.11
CA GLU A 124 7.42 -12.14 -4.79
C GLU A 124 6.43 -11.05 -4.35
N LEU A 125 6.67 -10.38 -3.21
CA LEU A 125 5.73 -9.42 -2.63
C LEU A 125 5.40 -8.27 -3.58
N ILE A 126 6.40 -7.65 -4.18
CA ILE A 126 6.18 -6.53 -5.10
C ILE A 126 5.50 -6.99 -6.39
N PRO A 127 6.01 -7.97 -7.15
CA PRO A 127 5.36 -8.36 -8.41
C PRO A 127 3.94 -8.90 -8.21
N TYR A 128 3.68 -9.65 -7.14
CA TYR A 128 2.33 -10.16 -6.84
C TYR A 128 1.33 -9.00 -6.65
N GLN A 129 1.68 -8.02 -5.83
CA GLN A 129 0.81 -6.89 -5.53
C GLN A 129 0.70 -5.91 -6.70
N ALA A 130 1.80 -5.68 -7.41
CA ALA A 130 1.79 -4.83 -8.61
C ALA A 130 0.82 -5.39 -9.66
N ASP A 131 0.84 -6.70 -9.88
CA ASP A 131 -0.09 -7.38 -10.78
C ASP A 131 -1.54 -7.30 -10.29
N ALA A 132 -1.75 -7.55 -9.01
CA ALA A 132 -3.07 -7.46 -8.38
C ALA A 132 -3.66 -6.04 -8.52
N HIS A 133 -2.84 -5.03 -8.25
CA HIS A 133 -3.26 -3.64 -8.37
C HIS A 133 -3.61 -3.28 -9.82
N ARG A 134 -2.76 -3.68 -10.78
CA ARG A 134 -3.00 -3.42 -12.20
C ARG A 134 -4.31 -4.04 -12.66
N GLN A 135 -4.57 -5.28 -12.31
CA GLN A 135 -5.81 -5.96 -12.68
C GLN A 135 -7.04 -5.24 -12.11
N TRP A 136 -6.97 -4.84 -10.85
CA TRP A 136 -8.06 -4.07 -10.25
C TRP A 136 -8.24 -2.73 -10.95
N ALA A 137 -7.14 -2.00 -11.18
CA ALA A 137 -7.20 -0.67 -11.80
C ALA A 137 -7.76 -0.73 -13.23
N GLU A 138 -7.35 -1.71 -14.01
CA GLU A 138 -7.87 -1.89 -15.37
C GLU A 138 -9.37 -2.17 -15.35
N SER A 139 -9.85 -3.05 -14.47
CA SER A 139 -11.27 -3.36 -14.34
C SER A 139 -12.06 -2.15 -13.84
N PHE A 140 -11.53 -1.43 -12.86
CA PHE A 140 -12.15 -0.21 -12.33
C PHE A 140 -12.23 0.87 -13.42
N ASN A 141 -11.16 1.08 -14.17
CA ASN A 141 -11.11 2.09 -15.23
C ASN A 141 -12.09 1.76 -16.35
N ALA A 142 -12.23 0.48 -16.72
CA ALA A 142 -13.20 0.05 -17.72
C ALA A 142 -14.65 0.30 -17.26
N TRP A 143 -14.95 -0.01 -16.00
CA TRP A 143 -16.24 0.28 -15.40
C TRP A 143 -16.52 1.79 -15.35
N LEU A 144 -15.53 2.57 -14.91
CA LEU A 144 -15.65 4.03 -14.77
C LEU A 144 -15.89 4.70 -16.12
N ALA A 145 -15.21 4.24 -17.18
CA ALA A 145 -15.39 4.78 -18.54
C ALA A 145 -16.82 4.65 -19.03
N ARG A 146 -17.55 3.62 -18.59
CA ARG A 146 -18.97 3.42 -18.92
C ARG A 146 -19.92 4.26 -18.08
N LYS A 147 -19.55 4.50 -16.80
CA LYS A 147 -20.43 5.17 -15.82
C LYS A 147 -20.20 6.67 -15.73
N ASN A 148 -18.96 7.10 -15.85
CA ASN A 148 -18.58 8.51 -15.75
C ASN A 148 -17.27 8.76 -16.51
N PRO A 149 -17.34 8.89 -17.84
CA PRO A 149 -16.15 8.99 -18.70
C PRO A 149 -15.29 10.23 -18.45
N GLU A 150 -15.84 11.26 -17.80
CA GLU A 150 -15.10 12.49 -17.51
C GLU A 150 -14.21 12.38 -16.28
N ARG A 151 -14.48 11.39 -15.43
CA ARG A 151 -13.72 11.21 -14.20
C ARG A 151 -12.40 10.49 -14.47
N PRO A 152 -11.24 11.00 -13.96
CA PRO A 152 -9.97 10.32 -14.13
C PRO A 152 -10.00 8.95 -13.46
N GLY A 153 -9.37 7.96 -14.09
CA GLY A 153 -9.28 6.61 -13.59
C GLY A 153 -8.20 6.43 -12.53
N ALA A 154 -8.06 5.19 -12.08
CA ALA A 154 -7.02 4.79 -11.15
C ALA A 154 -5.68 4.63 -11.86
N GLU A 155 -4.59 4.95 -11.14
CA GLU A 155 -3.23 4.68 -11.59
C GLU A 155 -3.00 3.18 -11.76
N LEU A 156 -2.23 2.80 -12.77
CA LEU A 156 -1.93 1.38 -13.03
C LEU A 156 -0.70 0.88 -12.28
N GLY A 157 0.22 1.77 -11.94
CA GLY A 157 1.47 1.42 -11.25
C GLY A 157 1.31 1.23 -9.75
N TRP A 158 2.10 0.33 -9.20
CA TRP A 158 2.19 0.08 -7.77
C TRP A 158 3.58 -0.53 -7.46
N PRO A 159 4.25 -0.19 -6.36
CA PRO A 159 3.83 0.67 -5.24
C PRO A 159 3.87 2.16 -5.52
N LEU A 160 4.40 2.59 -6.65
CA LEU A 160 4.37 3.98 -7.07
C LEU A 160 3.62 4.11 -8.39
N PRO A 161 2.94 5.25 -8.63
CA PRO A 161 2.39 5.55 -9.95
C PRO A 161 3.47 5.52 -11.03
N ILE A 162 3.08 5.19 -12.25
CA ILE A 162 4.01 5.20 -13.39
C ILE A 162 4.48 6.64 -13.61
N GLY A 163 5.79 6.84 -13.69
CA GLY A 163 6.42 8.14 -13.93
C GLY A 163 6.79 8.93 -12.69
N VAL A 164 6.57 8.36 -11.51
CA VAL A 164 7.02 8.98 -10.25
C VAL A 164 8.41 8.50 -9.89
#